data_3eb10747117ebd738d4dc11699aa1b16
#
_entry.id   3eb10747117ebd738d4dc11699aa1b16
#
_cell.length_a   1.000
_cell.length_b   1.000
_cell.length_c   1.000
_cell.angle_alpha   90.00
_cell.angle_beta   90.00
_cell.angle_gamma   90.00
#
_symmetry.space_group_name_H-M   'P 1'
#
loop_
_entity.id
_entity.type
_entity.pdbx_description
1 polymer ?
#
loop_
_entity_poly.entity_id
_entity_poly.type
_entity_poly.pdbx_seq_one_letter_code
_entity_poly.pdbx_strand_id
1 'polypeptide(L)'
;MRAIPLVAIMCIALSTSCAAAPLPDGTSEQRLELRGEHLTVFTYRPACRDPSLLIVFHGQSRNAEDYRDWARPLADRLCMLVVAPRFSKTQFPGWRYQRGGIVEHGTVQDPREWTGRIAVELAEHIQQQEGRKLSYSLIGHSAGGQYLSRLSAFTPTGAQRIVIANPGTHVLPHLNVKAPYGFGGVYAPDAGEKQLQRYLATPITIFLGKDDTTDEGGLSTTREAKAQGASRYERGISAFKSAQTLAQARGWTFNWRLVEVPGVAHNGRKMLAADEAVLALKP
;
A
#
# COMPACT_ATOMS: atom_id res chain seq x y z
N MET A 1 -74.98 15.92 -11.58
CA MET A 1 -73.90 15.25 -10.87
C MET A 1 -72.59 15.74 -11.45
N ARG A 2 -71.83 16.59 -10.73
CA ARG A 2 -70.54 17.15 -11.23
C ARG A 2 -69.40 16.32 -10.62
N ALA A 3 -68.58 15.71 -11.44
CA ALA A 3 -67.38 14.98 -11.03
C ALA A 3 -66.26 15.96 -10.65
N ILE A 4 -65.70 15.83 -9.47
CA ILE A 4 -64.53 16.59 -8.98
C ILE A 4 -63.29 15.80 -9.36
N PRO A 5 -62.29 16.39 -10.04
CA PRO A 5 -61.06 15.69 -10.37
C PRO A 5 -60.15 15.61 -9.11
N LEU A 6 -59.68 14.42 -8.80
CA LEU A 6 -58.70 14.17 -7.78
C LEU A 6 -57.32 14.58 -8.32
N VAL A 7 -56.73 15.64 -7.77
CA VAL A 7 -55.33 16.01 -8.04
C VAL A 7 -54.40 15.18 -7.14
N ALA A 8 -53.70 14.25 -7.70
CA ALA A 8 -52.64 13.50 -6.99
C ALA A 8 -51.39 14.39 -6.84
N ILE A 9 -51.11 14.81 -5.62
CA ILE A 9 -49.85 15.51 -5.26
C ILE A 9 -48.77 14.45 -5.15
N MET A 10 -47.88 14.41 -6.14
CA MET A 10 -46.68 13.56 -6.15
C MET A 10 -45.59 14.25 -5.29
N CYS A 11 -45.42 13.84 -4.05
CA CYS A 11 -44.32 14.27 -3.20
C CYS A 11 -43.01 13.66 -3.73
N ILE A 12 -42.20 14.47 -4.43
CA ILE A 12 -40.83 14.12 -4.79
C ILE A 12 -40.00 14.24 -3.49
N ALA A 13 -39.68 13.11 -2.88
CA ALA A 13 -38.69 13.07 -1.80
C ALA A 13 -37.29 13.35 -2.40
N LEU A 14 -36.79 14.57 -2.23
CA LEU A 14 -35.38 14.87 -2.47
C LEU A 14 -34.57 14.17 -1.38
N SER A 15 -33.98 13.03 -1.72
CA SER A 15 -32.93 12.41 -0.92
C SER A 15 -31.70 13.30 -1.01
N THR A 16 -31.50 14.18 -0.03
CA THR A 16 -30.24 14.86 0.20
C THR A 16 -29.20 13.81 0.56
N SER A 17 -28.35 13.43 -0.40
CA SER A 17 -27.14 12.67 -0.12
C SER A 17 -26.28 13.51 0.82
N CYS A 18 -26.25 13.14 2.11
CA CYS A 18 -25.37 13.78 3.07
C CYS A 18 -23.94 13.40 2.69
N ALA A 19 -23.24 14.28 1.98
CA ALA A 19 -21.82 14.09 1.72
C ALA A 19 -21.11 13.95 3.08
N ALA A 20 -20.32 12.90 3.24
CA ALA A 20 -19.53 12.71 4.46
C ALA A 20 -18.64 13.95 4.67
N ALA A 21 -18.57 14.44 5.91
CA ALA A 21 -17.71 15.58 6.22
C ALA A 21 -16.23 15.24 6.02
N PRO A 22 -15.41 16.20 5.55
CA PRO A 22 -13.96 16.00 5.44
C PRO A 22 -13.36 15.51 6.75
N LEU A 23 -12.23 14.81 6.68
CA LEU A 23 -11.48 14.40 7.87
C LEU A 23 -11.14 15.61 8.75
N PRO A 24 -11.29 15.52 10.09
CA PRO A 24 -11.04 16.64 10.98
C PRO A 24 -9.55 16.99 11.05
N ASP A 25 -9.25 18.23 11.47
CA ASP A 25 -7.88 18.69 11.74
C ASP A 25 -7.23 17.90 12.88
N GLY A 26 -5.93 17.72 12.82
CA GLY A 26 -5.17 16.95 13.79
C GLY A 26 -5.40 15.45 13.67
N THR A 27 -5.38 14.74 14.81
CA THR A 27 -5.52 13.29 14.85
C THR A 27 -6.98 12.87 15.04
N SER A 28 -7.41 11.83 14.32
CA SER A 28 -8.72 11.22 14.51
C SER A 28 -8.70 9.71 14.23
N GLU A 29 -9.80 9.06 14.54
CA GLU A 29 -10.07 7.65 14.26
C GLU A 29 -11.46 7.52 13.63
N GLN A 30 -11.58 6.64 12.66
CA GLN A 30 -12.89 6.26 12.12
C GLN A 30 -12.94 4.75 11.83
N ARG A 31 -14.16 4.22 11.76
CA ARG A 31 -14.40 2.84 11.36
C ARG A 31 -15.01 2.86 9.96
N LEU A 32 -14.42 2.09 9.07
CA LEU A 32 -14.87 1.97 7.69
C LEU A 32 -15.19 0.51 7.39
N GLU A 33 -16.16 0.32 6.52
CA GLU A 33 -16.42 -0.95 5.87
C GLU A 33 -16.00 -0.83 4.40
N LEU A 34 -15.01 -1.63 4.00
CA LEU A 34 -14.51 -1.70 2.63
C LEU A 34 -14.48 -3.16 2.20
N ARG A 35 -15.17 -3.50 1.13
CA ARG A 35 -15.26 -4.88 0.60
C ARG A 35 -15.78 -5.90 1.63
N GLY A 36 -16.72 -5.50 2.50
CA GLY A 36 -17.22 -6.33 3.59
C GLY A 36 -16.24 -6.52 4.76
N GLU A 37 -15.11 -5.82 4.76
CA GLU A 37 -14.13 -5.84 5.84
C GLU A 37 -14.24 -4.58 6.71
N HIS A 38 -14.28 -4.78 8.02
CA HIS A 38 -14.31 -3.67 8.98
C HIS A 38 -12.87 -3.24 9.34
N LEU A 39 -12.54 -2.00 9.06
CA LEU A 39 -11.23 -1.41 9.34
C LEU A 39 -11.35 -0.26 10.33
N THR A 40 -10.48 -0.25 11.35
CA THR A 40 -10.18 0.97 12.10
C THR A 40 -9.13 1.73 11.33
N VAL A 41 -9.37 3.02 11.08
CA VAL A 41 -8.49 3.88 10.30
C VAL A 41 -8.10 5.07 11.15
N PHE A 42 -6.81 5.23 11.42
CA PHE A 42 -6.24 6.36 12.16
C PHE A 42 -5.80 7.42 11.18
N THR A 43 -6.15 8.68 11.43
CA THR A 43 -5.86 9.78 10.52
C THR A 43 -5.11 10.91 11.19
N TYR A 44 -4.41 11.71 10.40
CA TYR A 44 -3.82 12.97 10.82
C TYR A 44 -3.88 13.99 9.69
N ARG A 45 -4.53 15.10 9.92
CA ARG A 45 -4.53 16.26 9.01
C ARG A 45 -3.56 17.32 9.52
N PRO A 46 -2.51 17.64 8.75
CA PRO A 46 -1.58 18.73 9.07
C PRO A 46 -2.25 20.10 8.90
N ALA A 47 -1.72 21.12 9.60
CA ALA A 47 -2.15 22.51 9.48
C ALA A 47 -1.59 23.17 8.20
N CYS A 48 -1.94 22.65 7.04
CA CYS A 48 -1.54 23.19 5.75
C CYS A 48 -2.72 23.23 4.78
N ARG A 49 -2.58 24.02 3.70
CA ARG A 49 -3.63 24.14 2.69
C ARG A 49 -3.49 23.03 1.64
N ASP A 50 -4.62 22.40 1.29
CA ASP A 50 -4.72 21.43 0.19
C ASP A 50 -3.76 20.22 0.28
N PRO A 51 -3.75 19.47 1.39
CA PRO A 51 -2.87 18.32 1.53
C PRO A 51 -3.13 17.26 0.45
N SER A 52 -2.05 16.62 -0.02
CA SER A 52 -2.13 15.34 -0.72
C SER A 52 -2.35 14.20 0.27
N LEU A 53 -2.58 12.97 -0.20
CA LEU A 53 -2.88 11.84 0.68
C LEU A 53 -1.66 10.90 0.83
N LEU A 54 -1.36 10.52 2.07
CA LEU A 54 -0.38 9.49 2.41
C LEU A 54 -1.05 8.34 3.16
N ILE A 55 -1.13 7.16 2.54
CA ILE A 55 -1.62 5.96 3.22
C ILE A 55 -0.44 5.17 3.78
N VAL A 56 -0.46 4.92 5.10
CA VAL A 56 0.67 4.34 5.84
C VAL A 56 0.32 2.93 6.34
N PHE A 57 1.11 1.93 5.96
CA PHE A 57 0.90 0.53 6.31
C PHE A 57 1.86 0.06 7.39
N HIS A 58 1.29 -0.37 8.51
CA HIS A 58 1.99 -0.80 9.73
C HIS A 58 2.78 -2.11 9.57
N GLY A 59 3.66 -2.37 10.53
CA GLY A 59 4.41 -3.61 10.65
C GLY A 59 3.59 -4.80 11.18
N GLN A 60 4.29 -5.88 11.56
CA GLN A 60 3.68 -7.12 12.05
C GLN A 60 2.92 -6.96 13.37
N SER A 61 3.27 -5.97 14.20
CA SER A 61 2.59 -5.68 15.47
C SER A 61 1.17 -5.13 15.30
N ARG A 62 0.77 -4.73 14.09
CA ARG A 62 -0.57 -4.21 13.76
C ARG A 62 -0.91 -2.88 14.46
N ASN A 63 0.10 -2.12 14.85
CA ASN A 63 0.03 -0.85 15.58
C ASN A 63 -0.12 0.35 14.61
N ALA A 64 -1.24 0.41 13.88
CA ALA A 64 -1.49 1.43 12.85
C ALA A 64 -1.48 2.86 13.43
N GLU A 65 -1.96 3.04 14.67
CA GLU A 65 -1.96 4.33 15.35
C GLU A 65 -0.54 4.87 15.53
N ASP A 66 0.40 4.03 16.01
CA ASP A 66 1.81 4.44 16.14
C ASP A 66 2.39 4.86 14.79
N TYR A 67 2.06 4.12 13.70
CA TYR A 67 2.54 4.45 12.36
C TYR A 67 1.95 5.78 11.85
N ARG A 68 0.68 6.10 12.18
CA ARG A 68 0.11 7.41 11.93
C ARG A 68 0.92 8.49 12.65
N ASP A 69 1.22 8.28 13.95
CA ASP A 69 1.97 9.25 14.77
C ASP A 69 3.42 9.41 14.32
N TRP A 70 4.09 8.32 13.95
CA TRP A 70 5.46 8.39 13.42
C TRP A 70 5.53 9.10 12.06
N ALA A 71 4.45 9.06 11.27
CA ALA A 71 4.38 9.74 9.98
C ALA A 71 4.05 11.24 10.09
N ARG A 72 3.59 11.76 11.26
CA ARG A 72 3.18 13.16 11.42
C ARG A 72 4.27 14.16 11.02
N PRO A 73 5.53 14.07 11.50
CA PRO A 73 6.56 15.02 11.11
C PRO A 73 6.83 15.05 9.60
N LEU A 74 6.76 13.88 8.95
CA LEU A 74 6.91 13.77 7.50
C LEU A 74 5.70 14.38 6.77
N ALA A 75 4.49 14.17 7.31
CA ALA A 75 3.25 14.73 6.79
C ALA A 75 3.21 16.27 6.89
N ASP A 76 3.68 16.84 8.00
CA ASP A 76 3.80 18.28 8.18
C ASP A 76 4.78 18.89 7.17
N ARG A 77 5.92 18.24 6.94
CA ARG A 77 6.94 18.69 5.97
C ARG A 77 6.47 18.67 4.53
N LEU A 78 5.64 17.67 4.16
CA LEU A 78 5.19 17.44 2.78
C LEU A 78 3.75 17.89 2.51
N CYS A 79 3.07 18.42 3.50
CA CYS A 79 1.64 18.75 3.44
C CYS A 79 0.81 17.55 2.97
N MET A 80 0.79 16.49 3.77
CA MET A 80 0.10 15.24 3.44
C MET A 80 -0.89 14.83 4.53
N LEU A 81 -2.14 14.56 4.16
CA LEU A 81 -3.13 13.92 5.00
C LEU A 81 -2.74 12.46 5.23
N VAL A 82 -2.45 12.06 6.47
CA VAL A 82 -2.10 10.68 6.80
C VAL A 82 -3.34 9.85 7.05
N VAL A 83 -3.36 8.65 6.49
CA VAL A 83 -4.39 7.63 6.70
C VAL A 83 -3.71 6.29 6.97
N ALA A 84 -3.89 5.73 8.16
CA ALA A 84 -3.26 4.49 8.60
C ALA A 84 -4.32 3.42 8.94
N PRO A 85 -4.67 2.54 8.00
CA PRO A 85 -5.63 1.47 8.24
C PRO A 85 -5.02 0.36 9.11
N ARG A 86 -5.79 -0.15 10.08
CA ARG A 86 -5.39 -1.30 10.90
C ARG A 86 -5.90 -2.60 10.30
N PHE A 87 -5.00 -3.38 9.73
CA PHE A 87 -5.24 -4.77 9.32
C PHE A 87 -5.09 -5.70 10.52
N SER A 88 -6.17 -6.04 11.22
CA SER A 88 -6.13 -6.89 12.42
C SER A 88 -5.57 -8.29 12.10
N LYS A 89 -4.93 -8.96 13.08
CA LYS A 89 -4.39 -10.31 12.86
C LYS A 89 -5.46 -11.34 12.57
N THR A 90 -6.65 -11.17 13.16
CA THR A 90 -7.78 -12.10 13.01
C THR A 90 -8.36 -12.05 11.60
N GLN A 91 -8.69 -10.85 11.10
CA GLN A 91 -9.28 -10.69 9.77
C GLN A 91 -8.23 -10.81 8.65
N PHE A 92 -7.00 -10.37 8.94
CA PHE A 92 -5.91 -10.33 7.96
C PHE A 92 -4.68 -11.10 8.48
N PRO A 93 -4.74 -12.43 8.57
CA PRO A 93 -3.57 -13.25 8.90
C PRO A 93 -2.44 -13.01 7.89
N GLY A 94 -1.25 -13.55 8.13
CA GLY A 94 -0.06 -13.25 7.34
C GLY A 94 -0.21 -13.48 5.84
N TRP A 95 -0.97 -14.49 5.42
CA TRP A 95 -1.20 -14.74 4.01
C TRP A 95 -2.08 -13.66 3.35
N ARG A 96 -3.02 -13.07 4.07
CA ARG A 96 -3.85 -11.97 3.57
C ARG A 96 -3.13 -10.62 3.63
N TYR A 97 -2.44 -10.29 4.74
CA TYR A 97 -1.76 -9.02 4.87
C TYR A 97 -0.39 -9.02 4.18
N GLN A 98 0.62 -9.68 4.76
CA GLN A 98 1.99 -9.62 4.21
C GLN A 98 2.08 -10.19 2.79
N ARG A 99 1.28 -11.22 2.46
CA ARG A 99 1.29 -11.89 1.16
C ARG A 99 0.16 -11.48 0.22
N GLY A 100 -0.61 -10.42 0.61
CA GLY A 100 -1.58 -9.74 -0.25
C GLY A 100 -2.84 -10.55 -0.58
N GLY A 101 -3.07 -11.70 0.05
CA GLY A 101 -4.19 -12.60 -0.29
C GLY A 101 -4.04 -13.27 -1.66
N ILE A 102 -2.82 -13.29 -2.23
CA ILE A 102 -2.60 -13.79 -3.60
C ILE A 102 -2.67 -15.32 -3.65
N VAL A 103 -2.10 -15.99 -2.65
CA VAL A 103 -2.06 -17.46 -2.57
C VAL A 103 -2.46 -17.91 -1.18
N GLU A 104 -3.42 -18.84 -1.10
CA GLU A 104 -3.80 -19.54 0.12
C GLU A 104 -3.65 -21.05 -0.09
N HIS A 105 -2.97 -21.73 0.82
CA HIS A 105 -2.72 -23.20 0.76
C HIS A 105 -2.21 -23.68 -0.62
N GLY A 106 -1.35 -22.88 -1.28
CA GLY A 106 -0.79 -23.21 -2.59
C GLY A 106 -1.69 -22.88 -3.78
N THR A 107 -2.93 -22.41 -3.54
CA THR A 107 -3.91 -22.04 -4.58
C THR A 107 -3.94 -20.53 -4.77
N VAL A 108 -3.83 -20.07 -6.03
CA VAL A 108 -4.00 -18.66 -6.39
C VAL A 108 -5.47 -18.30 -6.20
N GLN A 109 -5.72 -17.21 -5.45
CA GLN A 109 -7.06 -16.72 -5.16
C GLN A 109 -7.57 -15.81 -6.29
N ASP A 110 -8.89 -15.63 -6.35
CA ASP A 110 -9.51 -14.72 -7.31
C ASP A 110 -8.91 -13.30 -7.16
N PRO A 111 -8.49 -12.65 -8.25
CA PRO A 111 -7.97 -11.29 -8.20
C PRO A 111 -8.92 -10.26 -7.57
N ARG A 112 -10.22 -10.54 -7.55
CA ARG A 112 -11.22 -9.72 -6.86
C ARG A 112 -11.09 -9.78 -5.35
N GLU A 113 -10.53 -10.87 -4.80
CA GLU A 113 -10.36 -11.09 -3.36
C GLU A 113 -8.98 -10.66 -2.84
N TRP A 114 -8.08 -10.23 -3.71
CA TRP A 114 -6.74 -9.79 -3.30
C TRP A 114 -6.81 -8.56 -2.39
N THR A 115 -6.14 -8.64 -1.27
CA THR A 115 -6.18 -7.62 -0.22
C THR A 115 -5.70 -6.24 -0.68
N GLY A 116 -4.86 -6.19 -1.73
CA GLY A 116 -4.38 -4.94 -2.33
C GLY A 116 -5.51 -4.01 -2.80
N ARG A 117 -6.67 -4.55 -3.16
CA ARG A 117 -7.84 -3.76 -3.58
C ARG A 117 -8.40 -2.89 -2.45
N ILE A 118 -8.26 -3.31 -1.19
CA ILE A 118 -8.68 -2.51 -0.02
C ILE A 118 -7.94 -1.17 0.02
N ALA A 119 -6.64 -1.15 -0.32
CA ALA A 119 -5.87 0.10 -0.33
C ALA A 119 -6.33 1.07 -1.42
N VAL A 120 -6.73 0.55 -2.59
CA VAL A 120 -7.27 1.35 -3.70
C VAL A 120 -8.61 1.94 -3.30
N GLU A 121 -9.52 1.12 -2.80
CA GLU A 121 -10.86 1.57 -2.36
C GLU A 121 -10.79 2.51 -1.15
N LEU A 122 -9.81 2.32 -0.24
CA LEU A 122 -9.56 3.27 0.84
C LEU A 122 -9.17 4.65 0.28
N ALA A 123 -8.27 4.70 -0.71
CA ALA A 123 -7.89 5.97 -1.34
C ALA A 123 -9.09 6.65 -2.00
N GLU A 124 -9.94 5.90 -2.70
CA GLU A 124 -11.16 6.40 -3.33
C GLU A 124 -12.17 6.90 -2.28
N HIS A 125 -12.37 6.14 -1.21
CA HIS A 125 -13.25 6.52 -0.10
C HIS A 125 -12.82 7.85 0.55
N ILE A 126 -11.52 7.99 0.86
CA ILE A 126 -10.99 9.24 1.43
C ILE A 126 -11.15 10.42 0.46
N GLN A 127 -10.93 10.23 -0.84
CA GLN A 127 -11.16 11.27 -1.85
C GLN A 127 -12.64 11.71 -1.92
N GLN A 128 -13.56 10.76 -1.82
CA GLN A 128 -15.01 11.03 -1.77
C GLN A 128 -15.36 11.81 -0.49
N GLN A 129 -14.82 11.39 0.67
CA GLN A 129 -15.02 12.08 1.96
C GLN A 129 -14.46 13.51 1.93
N GLU A 130 -13.30 13.73 1.29
CA GLU A 130 -12.69 15.06 1.10
C GLU A 130 -13.39 15.92 0.03
N GLY A 131 -14.35 15.36 -0.69
CA GLY A 131 -15.08 16.06 -1.76
C GLY A 131 -14.20 16.50 -2.93
N ARG A 132 -12.98 15.95 -3.06
CA ARG A 132 -12.02 16.31 -4.11
C ARG A 132 -11.09 15.16 -4.46
N LYS A 133 -10.58 15.19 -5.69
CA LYS A 133 -9.54 14.25 -6.11
C LYS A 133 -8.21 14.62 -5.46
N LEU A 134 -7.63 13.69 -4.71
CA LEU A 134 -6.32 13.82 -4.09
C LEU A 134 -5.29 13.01 -4.87
N SER A 135 -4.13 13.59 -5.13
CA SER A 135 -2.96 12.78 -5.43
C SER A 135 -2.56 12.01 -4.18
N TYR A 136 -2.16 10.75 -4.32
CA TYR A 136 -1.81 9.95 -3.16
C TYR A 136 -0.55 9.11 -3.34
N SER A 137 0.12 8.87 -2.23
CA SER A 137 1.26 7.96 -2.11
C SER A 137 1.01 6.91 -1.04
N LEU A 138 1.67 5.77 -1.17
CA LEU A 138 1.60 4.66 -0.24
C LEU A 138 2.98 4.44 0.39
N ILE A 139 3.04 4.25 1.69
CA ILE A 139 4.27 3.86 2.39
C ILE A 139 4.00 2.74 3.37
N GLY A 140 4.84 1.71 3.37
CA GLY A 140 4.69 0.58 4.29
C GLY A 140 6.03 0.06 4.76
N HIS A 141 6.15 -0.20 6.07
CA HIS A 141 7.35 -0.75 6.69
C HIS A 141 7.15 -2.20 7.10
N SER A 142 8.21 -3.03 6.96
CA SER A 142 8.20 -4.44 7.40
C SER A 142 7.05 -5.24 6.77
N ALA A 143 6.06 -5.68 7.54
CA ALA A 143 4.87 -6.36 7.03
C ALA A 143 4.07 -5.49 6.05
N GLY A 144 3.97 -4.17 6.30
CA GLY A 144 3.36 -3.20 5.39
C GLY A 144 4.16 -3.04 4.10
N GLY A 145 5.50 -3.10 4.17
CA GLY A 145 6.36 -3.14 2.99
C GLY A 145 6.15 -4.41 2.16
N GLN A 146 5.99 -5.57 2.82
CA GLN A 146 5.64 -6.82 2.11
C GLN A 146 4.27 -6.71 1.43
N TYR A 147 3.28 -6.14 2.11
CA TYR A 147 1.96 -5.87 1.56
C TYR A 147 2.04 -4.99 0.30
N LEU A 148 2.77 -3.87 0.38
CA LEU A 148 2.94 -2.96 -0.77
C LEU A 148 3.71 -3.59 -1.93
N SER A 149 4.66 -4.48 -1.66
CA SER A 149 5.34 -5.24 -2.71
C SER A 149 4.36 -6.12 -3.50
N ARG A 150 3.39 -6.77 -2.82
CA ARG A 150 2.33 -7.56 -3.49
C ARG A 150 1.31 -6.66 -4.17
N LEU A 151 0.88 -5.60 -3.51
CA LEU A 151 -0.04 -4.63 -4.10
C LEU A 151 0.53 -4.10 -5.41
N SER A 152 1.76 -3.59 -5.43
CA SER A 152 2.36 -3.00 -6.64
C SER A 152 2.52 -4.01 -7.79
N ALA A 153 2.79 -5.28 -7.46
CA ALA A 153 2.93 -6.34 -8.46
C ALA A 153 1.58 -6.77 -9.06
N PHE A 154 0.54 -6.91 -8.23
CA PHE A 154 -0.68 -7.61 -8.62
C PHE A 154 -1.93 -6.72 -8.72
N THR A 155 -1.92 -5.53 -8.11
CA THR A 155 -3.07 -4.62 -8.09
C THR A 155 -2.71 -3.28 -8.73
N PRO A 156 -3.30 -2.90 -9.88
CA PRO A 156 -3.12 -1.57 -10.44
C PRO A 156 -3.58 -0.50 -9.45
N THR A 157 -2.81 0.58 -9.32
CA THR A 157 -3.14 1.74 -8.47
C THR A 157 -2.94 3.03 -9.24
N GLY A 158 -3.57 4.12 -8.76
CA GLY A 158 -3.29 5.48 -9.20
C GLY A 158 -2.29 6.21 -8.30
N ALA A 159 -1.53 5.50 -7.46
CA ALA A 159 -0.57 6.10 -6.55
C ALA A 159 0.59 6.77 -7.30
N GLN A 160 0.94 8.00 -6.90
CA GLN A 160 2.10 8.73 -7.44
C GLN A 160 3.41 8.09 -7.05
N ARG A 161 3.46 7.45 -5.88
CA ARG A 161 4.63 6.73 -5.36
C ARG A 161 4.21 5.62 -4.40
N ILE A 162 4.87 4.47 -4.49
CA ILE A 162 4.73 3.35 -3.57
C ILE A 162 6.07 3.11 -2.90
N VAL A 163 6.18 3.40 -1.60
CA VAL A 163 7.42 3.27 -0.82
C VAL A 163 7.40 1.97 -0.03
N ILE A 164 8.28 1.07 -0.38
CA ILE A 164 8.41 -0.27 0.21
C ILE A 164 9.61 -0.25 1.15
N ALA A 165 9.34 -0.07 2.47
CA ALA A 165 10.38 0.09 3.48
C ALA A 165 10.70 -1.22 4.21
N ASN A 166 11.94 -1.66 4.17
CA ASN A 166 12.50 -2.80 4.91
C ASN A 166 11.58 -4.05 4.93
N PRO A 167 11.01 -4.53 3.82
CA PRO A 167 10.13 -5.70 3.84
C PRO A 167 10.92 -6.98 4.10
N GLY A 168 10.28 -7.94 4.75
CA GLY A 168 10.89 -9.27 4.96
C GLY A 168 11.04 -10.09 3.67
N THR A 169 10.26 -9.79 2.62
CA THR A 169 10.34 -10.40 1.28
C THR A 169 9.72 -9.49 0.23
N HIS A 170 10.19 -9.59 -1.00
CA HIS A 170 9.68 -8.90 -2.17
C HIS A 170 8.98 -9.84 -3.16
N VAL A 171 8.23 -9.26 -4.10
CA VAL A 171 7.85 -9.92 -5.35
C VAL A 171 8.98 -9.66 -6.36
N LEU A 172 9.66 -10.74 -6.77
CA LEU A 172 10.66 -10.66 -7.81
C LEU A 172 9.99 -10.62 -9.20
N PRO A 173 10.52 -9.88 -10.17
CA PRO A 173 9.93 -9.75 -11.50
C PRO A 173 10.24 -10.97 -12.38
N HIS A 174 9.84 -12.15 -11.94
CA HIS A 174 10.10 -13.41 -12.62
C HIS A 174 8.84 -14.26 -12.76
N LEU A 175 8.59 -14.78 -13.97
CA LEU A 175 7.48 -15.69 -14.25
C LEU A 175 7.72 -17.12 -13.74
N ASN A 176 8.96 -17.52 -13.54
CA ASN A 176 9.32 -18.84 -13.02
C ASN A 176 9.42 -18.91 -11.49
N VAL A 177 9.37 -17.78 -10.80
CA VAL A 177 9.27 -17.72 -9.34
C VAL A 177 7.79 -17.71 -8.96
N LYS A 178 7.37 -18.71 -8.19
CA LYS A 178 5.96 -18.85 -7.79
C LYS A 178 5.46 -17.67 -6.96
N ALA A 179 4.19 -17.30 -7.17
CA ALA A 179 3.50 -16.36 -6.30
C ALA A 179 3.42 -16.90 -4.86
N PRO A 180 3.45 -16.02 -3.84
CA PRO A 180 3.49 -14.58 -3.87
C PRO A 180 4.91 -13.96 -3.83
N TYR A 181 5.95 -14.71 -4.25
CA TYR A 181 7.34 -14.24 -4.28
C TYR A 181 7.81 -13.83 -5.70
N GLY A 182 7.03 -14.16 -6.71
CA GLY A 182 7.15 -13.78 -8.11
C GLY A 182 5.81 -13.89 -8.79
N PHE A 183 5.77 -13.99 -10.13
CA PHE A 183 4.54 -14.00 -10.93
C PHE A 183 4.10 -15.40 -11.36
N GLY A 184 4.91 -16.44 -11.07
CA GLY A 184 4.66 -17.79 -11.51
C GLY A 184 3.36 -18.38 -11.00
N GLY A 185 2.58 -18.94 -11.92
CA GLY A 185 1.30 -19.59 -11.63
C GLY A 185 0.09 -18.66 -11.52
N VAL A 186 0.26 -17.33 -11.67
CA VAL A 186 -0.85 -16.37 -11.56
C VAL A 186 -1.47 -16.07 -12.92
N TYR A 187 -0.67 -15.95 -13.94
CA TYR A 187 -1.10 -15.52 -15.29
C TYR A 187 -0.66 -16.53 -16.36
N ALA A 188 -1.40 -16.58 -17.46
CA ALA A 188 -0.89 -17.19 -18.70
C ALA A 188 0.36 -16.41 -19.18
N PRO A 189 1.28 -17.05 -19.93
CA PRO A 189 2.59 -16.47 -20.27
C PRO A 189 2.53 -15.05 -20.82
N ASP A 190 1.73 -14.79 -21.87
CA ASP A 190 1.61 -13.46 -22.50
C ASP A 190 1.02 -12.40 -21.55
N ALA A 191 0.03 -12.78 -20.73
CA ALA A 191 -0.53 -11.90 -19.72
C ALA A 191 0.48 -11.63 -18.62
N GLY A 192 1.29 -12.62 -18.25
CA GLY A 192 2.36 -12.49 -17.28
C GLY A 192 3.43 -11.47 -17.71
N GLU A 193 3.86 -11.48 -18.97
CA GLU A 193 4.81 -10.49 -19.48
C GLU A 193 4.27 -9.06 -19.42
N LYS A 194 2.99 -8.85 -19.81
CA LYS A 194 2.34 -7.55 -19.69
C LYS A 194 2.28 -7.06 -18.23
N GLN A 195 2.04 -7.95 -17.28
CA GLN A 195 2.03 -7.62 -15.86
C GLN A 195 3.43 -7.29 -15.34
N LEU A 196 4.47 -7.99 -15.77
CA LEU A 196 5.87 -7.65 -15.47
C LEU A 196 6.23 -6.26 -15.99
N GLN A 197 5.90 -5.96 -17.24
CA GLN A 197 6.14 -4.64 -17.83
C GLN A 197 5.43 -3.54 -17.04
N ARG A 198 4.16 -3.73 -16.68
CA ARG A 198 3.41 -2.81 -15.81
C ARG A 198 4.08 -2.64 -14.45
N TYR A 199 4.50 -3.74 -13.82
CA TYR A 199 5.15 -3.72 -12.51
C TYR A 199 6.43 -2.90 -12.52
N LEU A 200 7.27 -3.07 -13.54
CA LEU A 200 8.51 -2.30 -13.69
C LEU A 200 8.26 -0.81 -13.98
N ALA A 201 7.17 -0.49 -14.67
CA ALA A 201 6.74 0.88 -14.93
C ALA A 201 6.01 1.53 -13.73
N THR A 202 5.64 0.76 -12.69
CA THR A 202 4.99 1.30 -11.49
C THR A 202 5.99 2.17 -10.70
N PRO A 203 5.60 3.36 -10.22
CA PRO A 203 6.49 4.25 -9.48
C PRO A 203 6.77 3.72 -8.06
N ILE A 204 7.76 2.86 -7.91
CA ILE A 204 8.16 2.22 -6.65
C ILE A 204 9.45 2.85 -6.12
N THR A 205 9.52 3.04 -4.81
CA THR A 205 10.77 3.28 -4.09
C THR A 205 11.06 2.10 -3.17
N ILE A 206 12.16 1.42 -3.39
CA ILE A 206 12.75 0.48 -2.44
C ILE A 206 13.49 1.33 -1.41
N PHE A 207 13.03 1.31 -0.15
CA PHE A 207 13.48 2.20 0.92
C PHE A 207 14.09 1.37 2.05
N LEU A 208 15.40 1.43 2.22
CA LEU A 208 16.15 0.50 3.04
C LEU A 208 16.98 1.22 4.11
N GLY A 209 16.83 0.77 5.37
CA GLY A 209 17.81 1.06 6.40
C GLY A 209 19.07 0.24 6.15
N LYS A 210 20.23 0.88 6.03
CA LYS A 210 21.50 0.22 5.67
C LYS A 210 21.96 -0.79 6.72
N ASP A 211 21.54 -0.60 7.98
CA ASP A 211 21.92 -1.44 9.11
C ASP A 211 20.89 -2.56 9.38
N ASP A 212 19.84 -2.72 8.54
CA ASP A 212 18.89 -3.84 8.62
C ASP A 212 19.47 -5.13 8.01
N THR A 213 20.61 -5.53 8.54
CA THR A 213 21.47 -6.62 8.05
C THR A 213 21.37 -7.89 8.89
N THR A 214 20.60 -7.87 9.98
CA THR A 214 20.38 -9.04 10.85
C THR A 214 19.06 -9.74 10.50
N ASP A 215 18.89 -10.96 11.04
CA ASP A 215 17.66 -11.75 10.92
C ASP A 215 16.67 -11.50 12.06
N GLU A 216 16.95 -10.53 12.94
CA GLU A 216 16.11 -10.15 14.06
C GLU A 216 14.70 -9.73 13.63
N GLY A 217 13.73 -9.87 14.55
CA GLY A 217 12.36 -9.42 14.33
C GLY A 217 11.54 -10.27 13.38
N GLY A 218 11.80 -11.57 13.29
CA GLY A 218 10.94 -12.53 12.57
C GLY A 218 11.10 -12.48 11.05
N LEU A 219 12.33 -12.41 10.57
CA LEU A 219 12.65 -12.54 9.15
C LEU A 219 12.21 -13.92 8.63
N SER A 220 11.50 -13.95 7.50
CA SER A 220 11.06 -15.20 6.88
C SER A 220 12.24 -16.08 6.49
N THR A 221 12.19 -17.36 6.87
CA THR A 221 13.23 -18.38 6.61
C THR A 221 12.81 -19.40 5.56
N THR A 222 11.70 -19.16 4.83
CA THR A 222 11.32 -20.05 3.72
C THR A 222 12.39 -20.06 2.64
N ARG A 223 12.43 -21.13 1.84
CA ARG A 223 13.40 -21.28 0.74
C ARG A 223 13.38 -20.07 -0.21
N GLU A 224 12.19 -19.61 -0.59
CA GLU A 224 11.97 -18.49 -1.50
C GLU A 224 12.42 -17.16 -0.88
N ALA A 225 12.24 -17.01 0.43
CA ALA A 225 12.70 -15.82 1.16
C ALA A 225 14.23 -15.79 1.26
N LYS A 226 14.86 -16.93 1.60
CA LYS A 226 16.33 -17.06 1.67
C LYS A 226 16.99 -16.84 0.32
N ALA A 227 16.33 -17.26 -0.78
CA ALA A 227 16.83 -17.04 -2.14
C ALA A 227 16.90 -15.55 -2.53
N GLN A 228 16.22 -14.65 -1.81
CA GLN A 228 16.28 -13.21 -2.04
C GLN A 228 17.48 -12.54 -1.34
N GLY A 229 18.03 -13.14 -0.28
CA GLY A 229 19.14 -12.64 0.52
C GLY A 229 19.04 -13.06 1.99
N ALA A 230 20.14 -12.90 2.73
CA ALA A 230 20.25 -13.26 4.14
C ALA A 230 19.55 -12.26 5.08
N SER A 231 19.48 -10.99 4.69
CA SER A 231 18.91 -9.88 5.46
C SER A 231 17.83 -9.13 4.68
N ARG A 232 17.07 -8.25 5.34
CA ARG A 232 16.07 -7.39 4.65
C ARG A 232 16.75 -6.42 3.69
N TYR A 233 17.90 -5.88 4.10
CA TYR A 233 18.71 -5.02 3.24
C TYR A 233 19.11 -5.73 1.95
N GLU A 234 19.73 -6.92 2.06
CA GLU A 234 20.14 -7.70 0.90
C GLU A 234 18.95 -8.07 -0.01
N ARG A 235 17.80 -8.46 0.59
CA ARG A 235 16.59 -8.79 -0.18
C ARG A 235 16.07 -7.60 -0.97
N GLY A 236 16.13 -6.39 -0.39
CA GLY A 236 15.75 -5.16 -1.08
C GLY A 236 16.68 -4.83 -2.23
N ILE A 237 17.99 -4.92 -2.02
CA ILE A 237 19.01 -4.71 -3.07
C ILE A 237 18.84 -5.73 -4.20
N SER A 238 18.65 -7.01 -3.86
CA SER A 238 18.43 -8.09 -4.83
C SER A 238 17.19 -7.84 -5.68
N ALA A 239 16.07 -7.47 -5.05
CA ALA A 239 14.82 -7.17 -5.77
C ALA A 239 14.97 -5.97 -6.71
N PHE A 240 15.61 -4.88 -6.26
CA PHE A 240 15.86 -3.70 -7.09
C PHE A 240 16.75 -4.03 -8.30
N LYS A 241 17.89 -4.68 -8.05
CA LYS A 241 18.82 -5.07 -9.13
C LYS A 241 18.18 -6.01 -10.14
N SER A 242 17.44 -7.01 -9.67
CA SER A 242 16.71 -7.94 -10.54
C SER A 242 15.71 -7.22 -11.45
N ALA A 243 14.95 -6.27 -10.88
CA ALA A 243 14.00 -5.47 -11.64
C ALA A 243 14.67 -4.55 -12.67
N GLN A 244 15.76 -3.89 -12.27
CA GLN A 244 16.54 -3.02 -13.17
C GLN A 244 17.16 -3.80 -14.32
N THR A 245 17.79 -4.94 -14.05
CA THR A 245 18.40 -5.80 -15.06
C THR A 245 17.37 -6.29 -16.08
N LEU A 246 16.17 -6.74 -15.60
CA LEU A 246 15.11 -7.18 -16.50
C LEU A 246 14.62 -6.04 -17.39
N ALA A 247 14.36 -4.87 -16.82
CA ALA A 247 13.91 -3.69 -17.58
C ALA A 247 14.92 -3.30 -18.67
N GLN A 248 16.22 -3.26 -18.33
CA GLN A 248 17.29 -2.98 -19.27
C GLN A 248 17.37 -4.04 -20.39
N ALA A 249 17.32 -5.32 -20.05
CA ALA A 249 17.39 -6.41 -21.02
C ALA A 249 16.23 -6.43 -22.01
N ARG A 250 15.07 -5.92 -21.59
CA ARG A 250 13.83 -5.88 -22.39
C ARG A 250 13.56 -4.52 -23.05
N GLY A 251 14.35 -3.49 -22.75
CA GLY A 251 14.08 -2.12 -23.19
C GLY A 251 12.77 -1.56 -22.63
N TRP A 252 12.34 -2.00 -21.44
CA TRP A 252 11.09 -1.58 -20.80
C TRP A 252 11.29 -0.37 -19.90
N THR A 253 10.23 0.43 -19.74
CA THR A 253 10.20 1.54 -18.78
C THR A 253 10.47 1.03 -17.38
N PHE A 254 11.37 1.69 -16.66
CA PHE A 254 11.75 1.39 -15.28
C PHE A 254 11.58 2.62 -14.39
N ASN A 255 10.59 2.59 -13.50
CA ASN A 255 10.24 3.72 -12.63
C ASN A 255 10.55 3.45 -11.15
N TRP A 256 11.38 2.46 -10.87
CA TRP A 256 11.80 2.20 -9.51
C TRP A 256 12.98 3.06 -9.10
N ARG A 257 13.05 3.34 -7.79
CA ARG A 257 14.19 4.00 -7.14
C ARG A 257 14.67 3.17 -5.98
N LEU A 258 15.94 3.33 -5.65
CA LEU A 258 16.54 2.86 -4.40
C LEU A 258 16.90 4.07 -3.56
N VAL A 259 16.41 4.10 -2.33
CA VAL A 259 16.76 5.11 -1.32
C VAL A 259 17.21 4.39 -0.06
N GLU A 260 18.37 4.74 0.44
CA GLU A 260 19.00 4.09 1.58
C GLU A 260 19.17 5.07 2.73
N VAL A 261 18.91 4.61 3.98
CA VAL A 261 19.05 5.40 5.20
C VAL A 261 20.23 4.88 6.01
N PRO A 262 21.33 5.61 6.09
CA PRO A 262 22.49 5.23 6.90
C PRO A 262 22.14 5.18 8.40
N GLY A 263 22.74 4.26 9.15
CA GLY A 263 22.58 4.17 10.61
C GLY A 263 21.20 3.71 11.08
N VAL A 264 20.34 3.23 10.20
CA VAL A 264 19.01 2.73 10.55
C VAL A 264 18.92 1.24 10.25
N ALA A 265 18.61 0.46 11.30
CA ALA A 265 18.27 -0.96 11.23
C ALA A 265 16.74 -1.14 11.04
N HIS A 266 16.17 -2.28 11.51
CA HIS A 266 14.75 -2.58 11.36
C HIS A 266 13.84 -1.74 12.28
N ASN A 267 13.72 -0.44 12.03
CA ASN A 267 12.97 0.49 12.88
C ASN A 267 12.07 1.43 12.07
N GLY A 268 10.74 1.17 12.08
CA GLY A 268 9.77 1.93 11.30
C GLY A 268 9.69 3.41 11.69
N ARG A 269 9.84 3.74 12.99
CA ARG A 269 9.82 5.14 13.46
C ARG A 269 11.02 5.91 12.91
N LYS A 270 12.22 5.33 12.98
CA LYS A 270 13.42 5.96 12.44
C LYS A 270 13.36 6.09 10.92
N MET A 271 12.83 5.07 10.21
CA MET A 271 12.65 5.14 8.75
C MET A 271 11.72 6.29 8.34
N LEU A 272 10.58 6.47 9.03
CA LEU A 272 9.62 7.54 8.72
C LEU A 272 10.14 8.93 9.13
N ALA A 273 11.03 9.01 10.12
CA ALA A 273 11.62 10.27 10.60
C ALA A 273 12.87 10.69 9.82
N ALA A 274 13.44 9.82 8.99
CA ALA A 274 14.65 10.10 8.23
C ALA A 274 14.41 11.17 7.15
N ASP A 275 15.41 11.98 6.86
CA ASP A 275 15.34 12.97 5.77
C ASP A 275 15.16 12.30 4.40
N GLU A 276 15.71 11.12 4.24
CA GLU A 276 15.58 10.29 3.06
C GLU A 276 14.13 9.86 2.79
N ALA A 277 13.24 9.87 3.79
CA ALA A 277 11.82 9.59 3.60
C ALA A 277 11.15 10.62 2.68
N VAL A 278 11.60 11.89 2.72
CA VAL A 278 11.18 12.94 1.78
C VAL A 278 11.58 12.58 0.36
N LEU A 279 12.82 12.10 0.18
CA LEU A 279 13.32 11.66 -1.15
C LEU A 279 12.55 10.43 -1.64
N ALA A 280 12.25 9.51 -0.73
CA ALA A 280 11.53 8.29 -1.06
C ALA A 280 10.09 8.55 -1.58
N LEU A 281 9.43 9.62 -1.10
CA LEU A 281 8.07 10.01 -1.48
C LEU A 281 7.98 10.99 -2.67
N LYS A 282 9.09 11.58 -3.12
CA LYS A 282 9.07 12.46 -4.30
C LYS A 282 8.45 11.72 -5.50
N PRO A 283 7.60 12.38 -6.31
CA PRO A 283 7.04 11.83 -7.54
C PRO A 283 8.09 11.36 -8.56
#